data_7ea0f5440e09ee3eb87013704509626e
#
_entry.id   7ea0f5440e09ee3eb87013704509626e
#
_cell.length_a   1.000
_cell.length_b   1.000
_cell.length_c   1.000
_cell.angle_alpha   90.00
_cell.angle_beta   90.00
_cell.angle_gamma   90.00
#
_symmetry.space_group_name_H-M   'P 1'
#
loop_
_entity.id
_entity.type
_entity.pdbx_description
1 polymer ?
#
loop_
_entity_poly.entity_id
_entity_poly.type
_entity_poly.pdbx_seq_one_letter_code
_entity_poly.pdbx_strand_id
1 'polypeptide(L)'
;VIGCGRIAASMDIPGLAQNPESATLVALADCDRVRLDSMVRRAKRVYGDNPLPELKTAIDYHELLADPAIDAVMICTPDFCHAEICIEAALAGKDIYVQKPLTMTIDEGRMIVDTVKKTGRVFHIGSQQRSEGRSTFGPQFRKAAEYVRDGRLGKILRVEVGLPSDPQEPKDAPLVQPVPATFNYDRWLGSTPLAPYSELRTHPQGKDGEANYGRPGWMTIQAYDMGMIANWGAHHLDIVQWALDMEGSGPIAIEGRAEFPKRRLWDVHGKLDVSLTYANGTVVRVTGTDVFPNGVRFIGEKGWIFCSRNSEKAIEGIPSAGGKHGRWRPLEASDSALITGEVAHPVVRNPLSHHRVWLDSIKSRRPTNIPVESAHRSTSACILAYTAMNLGRPLKWDPANERFIDDDEANRTLSRPERAPYGARNALRRAEAKEG
;
A
#
# COMPACT_ATOMS: atom_id res chain seq x y z
N VAL A 1 -17.77 0.61 2.11
CA VAL A 1 -16.42 1.19 2.02
C VAL A 1 -16.15 1.97 3.31
N ILE A 2 -14.98 1.75 3.90
CA ILE A 2 -14.51 2.42 5.11
C ILE A 2 -13.35 3.36 4.71
N GLY A 3 -13.53 4.67 4.93
CA GLY A 3 -12.63 5.73 4.46
C GLY A 3 -13.05 6.29 3.09
N CYS A 4 -13.53 7.53 3.09
CA CYS A 4 -14.03 8.26 1.91
C CYS A 4 -12.98 9.25 1.38
N GLY A 5 -11.71 8.82 1.39
CA GLY A 5 -10.57 9.61 0.98
C GLY A 5 -10.29 9.60 -0.53
N ARG A 6 -9.10 10.10 -0.88
CA ARG A 6 -8.65 10.25 -2.28
C ARG A 6 -8.66 8.93 -3.04
N ILE A 7 -8.16 7.84 -2.43
CA ILE A 7 -8.05 6.56 -3.12
C ILE A 7 -9.42 5.91 -3.36
N ALA A 8 -10.32 5.98 -2.39
CA ALA A 8 -11.70 5.54 -2.56
C ALA A 8 -12.37 6.31 -3.72
N ALA A 9 -12.19 7.64 -3.77
CA ALA A 9 -12.77 8.50 -4.80
C ALA A 9 -12.22 8.23 -6.21
N SER A 10 -10.91 7.94 -6.35
CA SER A 10 -10.24 7.87 -7.66
C SER A 10 -10.13 6.46 -8.23
N MET A 11 -10.08 5.43 -7.37
CA MET A 11 -9.81 4.05 -7.78
C MET A 11 -10.88 3.07 -7.31
N ASP A 12 -11.24 3.08 -6.03
CA ASP A 12 -11.96 1.96 -5.44
C ASP A 12 -13.47 2.02 -5.72
N ILE A 13 -14.11 3.18 -5.55
CA ILE A 13 -15.52 3.37 -5.95
C ILE A 13 -15.71 3.18 -7.46
N PRO A 14 -14.86 3.78 -8.34
CA PRO A 14 -14.90 3.46 -9.77
C PRO A 14 -14.65 1.99 -10.09
N GLY A 15 -13.74 1.33 -9.36
CA GLY A 15 -13.46 -0.10 -9.53
C GLY A 15 -14.64 -0.99 -9.17
N LEU A 16 -15.39 -0.67 -8.12
CA LEU A 16 -16.65 -1.37 -7.79
C LEU A 16 -17.72 -1.11 -8.84
N ALA A 17 -17.91 0.13 -9.27
CA ALA A 17 -18.92 0.51 -10.26
C ALA A 17 -18.71 -0.15 -11.64
N GLN A 18 -17.49 -0.63 -11.94
CA GLN A 18 -17.19 -1.42 -13.14
C GLN A 18 -17.60 -2.89 -13.03
N ASN A 19 -18.08 -3.35 -11.88
CA ASN A 19 -18.45 -4.74 -11.61
C ASN A 19 -19.85 -4.85 -10.95
N PRO A 20 -20.89 -4.20 -11.50
CA PRO A 20 -22.21 -4.13 -10.87
C PRO A 20 -22.91 -5.48 -10.75
N GLU A 21 -22.53 -6.45 -11.59
CA GLU A 21 -23.05 -7.82 -11.54
C GLU A 21 -22.39 -8.68 -10.44
N SER A 22 -21.32 -8.18 -9.83
CA SER A 22 -20.52 -8.93 -8.86
C SER A 22 -20.62 -8.39 -7.45
N ALA A 23 -20.89 -7.10 -7.29
CA ALA A 23 -21.00 -6.46 -5.99
C ALA A 23 -21.96 -5.27 -6.04
N THR A 24 -22.62 -5.02 -4.90
CA THR A 24 -23.46 -3.85 -4.67
C THR A 24 -22.83 -3.02 -3.56
N LEU A 25 -22.56 -1.75 -3.83
CA LEU A 25 -22.17 -0.80 -2.79
C LEU A 25 -23.41 -0.44 -1.96
N VAL A 26 -23.42 -0.77 -0.68
CA VAL A 26 -24.56 -0.58 0.22
C VAL A 26 -24.29 0.42 1.35
N ALA A 27 -23.03 0.66 1.70
CA ALA A 27 -22.70 1.52 2.83
C ALA A 27 -21.33 2.21 2.69
N LEU A 28 -21.24 3.40 3.32
CA LEU A 28 -20.02 4.20 3.43
C LEU A 28 -19.79 4.59 4.88
N ALA A 29 -18.53 4.57 5.35
CA ALA A 29 -18.15 5.11 6.64
C ALA A 29 -16.95 6.05 6.51
N ASP A 30 -17.00 7.19 7.18
CA ASP A 30 -15.88 8.11 7.36
C ASP A 30 -16.08 8.95 8.62
N CYS A 31 -15.04 9.19 9.38
CA CYS A 31 -15.09 10.05 10.58
C CYS A 31 -15.21 11.56 10.25
N ASP A 32 -15.11 11.95 8.99
CA ASP A 32 -15.40 13.29 8.48
C ASP A 32 -16.73 13.30 7.68
N ARG A 33 -17.77 13.92 8.22
CA ARG A 33 -19.10 14.00 7.59
C ARG A 33 -19.06 14.65 6.20
N VAL A 34 -18.22 15.66 6.00
CA VAL A 34 -18.10 16.32 4.69
C VAL A 34 -17.57 15.36 3.64
N ARG A 35 -16.57 14.52 3.98
CA ARG A 35 -16.06 13.47 3.10
C ARG A 35 -17.09 12.40 2.82
N LEU A 36 -17.81 11.98 3.84
CA LEU A 36 -18.85 10.97 3.73
C LEU A 36 -19.97 11.44 2.77
N ASP A 37 -20.52 12.63 2.99
CA ASP A 37 -21.59 13.18 2.16
C ASP A 37 -21.14 13.46 0.71
N SER A 38 -19.90 13.95 0.53
CA SER A 38 -19.29 14.12 -0.79
C SER A 38 -19.14 12.79 -1.51
N MET A 39 -18.75 11.72 -0.78
CA MET A 39 -18.60 10.40 -1.38
C MET A 39 -19.93 9.78 -1.79
N VAL A 40 -21.01 10.00 -1.05
CA VAL A 40 -22.35 9.60 -1.46
C VAL A 40 -22.74 10.25 -2.80
N ARG A 41 -22.54 11.57 -2.93
CA ARG A 41 -22.79 12.27 -4.20
C ARG A 41 -21.89 11.77 -5.33
N ARG A 42 -20.61 11.51 -5.03
CA ARG A 42 -19.65 10.98 -6.00
C ARG A 42 -20.01 9.57 -6.44
N ALA A 43 -20.38 8.68 -5.52
CA ALA A 43 -20.81 7.32 -5.86
C ALA A 43 -21.99 7.33 -6.83
N LYS A 44 -23.01 8.15 -6.58
CA LYS A 44 -24.14 8.33 -7.49
C LYS A 44 -23.69 8.75 -8.90
N ARG A 45 -22.77 9.71 -9.01
CA ARG A 45 -22.23 10.14 -10.32
C ARG A 45 -21.41 9.03 -11.02
N VAL A 46 -20.60 8.28 -10.27
CA VAL A 46 -19.72 7.24 -10.81
C VAL A 46 -20.50 6.01 -11.25
N TYR A 47 -21.55 5.64 -10.52
CA TYR A 47 -22.43 4.54 -10.88
C TYR A 47 -23.32 4.86 -12.09
N GLY A 48 -23.69 6.15 -12.28
CA GLY A 48 -24.54 6.56 -13.40
C GLY A 48 -25.84 5.75 -13.44
N ASP A 49 -26.05 5.02 -14.53
CA ASP A 49 -27.23 4.15 -14.73
C ASP A 49 -27.08 2.76 -14.06
N ASN A 50 -25.91 2.42 -13.51
CA ASN A 50 -25.76 1.18 -12.77
C ASN A 50 -26.59 1.18 -11.49
N PRO A 51 -27.16 0.04 -11.07
CA PRO A 51 -27.93 -0.04 -9.83
C PRO A 51 -27.11 0.40 -8.61
N LEU A 52 -27.58 1.38 -7.90
CA LEU A 52 -27.04 1.85 -6.63
C LEU A 52 -28.17 2.08 -5.65
N PRO A 53 -28.30 1.28 -4.57
CA PRO A 53 -29.32 1.51 -3.55
C PRO A 53 -29.09 2.82 -2.79
N GLU A 54 -30.02 3.19 -1.95
CA GLU A 54 -29.77 4.21 -0.95
C GLU A 54 -28.63 3.77 -0.03
N LEU A 55 -27.57 4.57 0.03
CA LEU A 55 -26.37 4.22 0.78
C LEU A 55 -26.57 4.50 2.28
N LYS A 56 -26.36 3.48 3.10
CA LYS A 56 -26.19 3.69 4.54
C LYS A 56 -24.90 4.49 4.77
N THR A 57 -24.91 5.39 5.75
CA THR A 57 -23.77 6.22 6.11
C THR A 57 -23.50 6.15 7.61
N ALA A 58 -22.25 6.00 8.01
CA ALA A 58 -21.80 5.93 9.39
C ALA A 58 -20.59 6.82 9.66
N ILE A 59 -20.53 7.44 10.82
CA ILE A 59 -19.31 8.11 11.32
C ILE A 59 -18.39 7.08 11.98
N ASP A 60 -18.95 6.03 12.53
CA ASP A 60 -18.25 4.90 13.13
C ASP A 60 -18.35 3.66 12.23
N TYR A 61 -17.24 3.17 11.71
CA TYR A 61 -17.20 1.99 10.85
C TYR A 61 -17.68 0.70 11.55
N HIS A 62 -17.70 0.65 12.89
CA HIS A 62 -18.24 -0.48 13.63
C HIS A 62 -19.72 -0.73 13.32
N GLU A 63 -20.47 0.31 12.96
CA GLU A 63 -21.86 0.16 12.51
C GLU A 63 -21.96 -0.69 11.22
N LEU A 64 -20.96 -0.56 10.33
CA LEU A 64 -20.90 -1.39 9.13
C LEU A 64 -20.46 -2.82 9.45
N LEU A 65 -19.51 -2.99 10.36
CA LEU A 65 -19.04 -4.33 10.76
C LEU A 65 -20.14 -5.14 11.48
N ALA A 66 -20.98 -4.47 12.26
CA ALA A 66 -22.10 -5.08 12.96
C ALA A 66 -23.30 -5.42 12.05
N ASP A 67 -23.38 -4.86 10.85
CA ASP A 67 -24.50 -5.10 9.93
C ASP A 67 -24.36 -6.47 9.23
N PRO A 68 -25.27 -7.44 9.49
CA PRO A 68 -25.22 -8.75 8.87
C PRO A 68 -25.49 -8.73 7.36
N ALA A 69 -26.07 -7.65 6.81
CA ALA A 69 -26.31 -7.48 5.39
C ALA A 69 -25.06 -7.08 4.60
N ILE A 70 -23.95 -6.82 5.27
CA ILE A 70 -22.66 -6.49 4.63
C ILE A 70 -21.78 -7.73 4.64
N ASP A 71 -21.42 -8.26 3.45
CA ASP A 71 -20.59 -9.44 3.30
C ASP A 71 -19.10 -9.12 3.36
N ALA A 72 -18.71 -7.94 2.85
CA ALA A 72 -17.32 -7.57 2.66
C ALA A 72 -17.09 -6.07 2.86
N VAL A 73 -15.88 -5.70 3.25
CA VAL A 73 -15.48 -4.30 3.44
C VAL A 73 -14.25 -3.94 2.61
N MET A 74 -14.27 -2.72 2.11
CA MET A 74 -13.13 -2.11 1.44
C MET A 74 -12.57 -0.98 2.31
N ILE A 75 -11.33 -1.15 2.78
CA ILE A 75 -10.66 -0.28 3.75
C ILE A 75 -9.75 0.68 2.99
N CYS A 76 -10.11 1.96 2.98
CA CYS A 76 -9.44 3.05 2.25
C CYS A 76 -9.01 4.19 3.20
N THR A 77 -8.78 3.85 4.46
CA THR A 77 -8.37 4.76 5.53
C THR A 77 -6.89 5.13 5.43
N PRO A 78 -6.37 6.02 6.28
CA PRO A 78 -4.93 6.19 6.46
C PRO A 78 -4.25 4.91 6.95
N ASP A 79 -2.97 4.75 6.60
CA ASP A 79 -2.19 3.53 6.76
C ASP A 79 -2.15 3.01 8.21
N PHE A 80 -2.03 3.92 9.17
CA PHE A 80 -1.98 3.58 10.59
C PHE A 80 -3.28 3.01 11.17
N CYS A 81 -4.38 3.08 10.44
CA CYS A 81 -5.68 2.51 10.83
C CYS A 81 -5.92 1.11 10.26
N HIS A 82 -5.15 0.69 9.25
CA HIS A 82 -5.43 -0.55 8.51
C HIS A 82 -5.46 -1.77 9.41
N ALA A 83 -4.49 -1.90 10.34
CA ALA A 83 -4.35 -3.09 11.16
C ALA A 83 -5.58 -3.35 12.06
N GLU A 84 -6.02 -2.33 12.78
CA GLU A 84 -7.20 -2.42 13.65
C GLU A 84 -8.44 -2.82 12.83
N ILE A 85 -8.71 -2.07 11.74
CA ILE A 85 -9.93 -2.27 10.93
C ILE A 85 -9.92 -3.65 10.23
N CYS A 86 -8.77 -4.11 9.72
CA CYS A 86 -8.64 -5.43 9.11
C CYS A 86 -8.93 -6.55 10.11
N ILE A 87 -8.37 -6.46 11.31
CA ILE A 87 -8.57 -7.44 12.38
C ILE A 87 -10.05 -7.50 12.79
N GLU A 88 -10.66 -6.35 13.06
CA GLU A 88 -12.07 -6.28 13.46
C GLU A 88 -13.01 -6.74 12.35
N ALA A 89 -12.73 -6.41 11.09
CA ALA A 89 -13.48 -6.88 9.95
C ALA A 89 -13.42 -8.40 9.80
N ALA A 90 -12.22 -8.99 9.93
CA ALA A 90 -12.05 -10.44 9.90
C ALA A 90 -12.81 -11.14 11.02
N LEU A 91 -12.72 -10.63 12.26
CA LEU A 91 -13.44 -11.15 13.42
C LEU A 91 -14.96 -10.98 13.31
N ALA A 92 -15.42 -9.90 12.64
CA ALA A 92 -16.84 -9.69 12.31
C ALA A 92 -17.32 -10.54 11.11
N GLY A 93 -16.49 -11.44 10.59
CA GLY A 93 -16.85 -12.32 9.48
C GLY A 93 -16.90 -11.64 8.10
N LYS A 94 -16.33 -10.44 7.93
CA LYS A 94 -16.31 -9.72 6.66
C LYS A 94 -15.10 -10.12 5.82
N ASP A 95 -15.28 -10.30 4.52
CA ASP A 95 -14.18 -10.41 3.58
C ASP A 95 -13.55 -9.02 3.34
N ILE A 96 -12.25 -8.97 3.06
CA ILE A 96 -11.47 -7.75 3.19
C ILE A 96 -10.78 -7.39 1.88
N TYR A 97 -10.96 -6.15 1.45
CA TYR A 97 -10.02 -5.43 0.58
C TYR A 97 -9.43 -4.28 1.38
N VAL A 98 -8.12 -4.14 1.40
CA VAL A 98 -7.44 -3.04 2.09
C VAL A 98 -6.47 -2.32 1.16
N GLN A 99 -6.30 -1.01 1.32
CA GLN A 99 -5.29 -0.26 0.59
C GLN A 99 -3.87 -0.55 1.12
N LYS A 100 -2.88 -0.27 0.29
CA LYS A 100 -1.45 -0.41 0.60
C LYS A 100 -0.90 0.90 1.25
N PRO A 101 0.17 0.81 2.06
CA PRO A 101 0.81 -0.38 2.62
C PRO A 101 -0.13 -1.10 3.59
N LEU A 102 0.14 -2.38 3.87
CA LEU A 102 -0.74 -3.14 4.76
C LEU A 102 -0.76 -2.56 6.17
N THR A 103 0.40 -2.23 6.71
CA THR A 103 0.58 -1.78 8.10
C THR A 103 1.78 -0.84 8.25
N MET A 104 1.93 -0.28 9.46
CA MET A 104 3.05 0.55 9.87
C MET A 104 4.17 -0.24 10.57
N THR A 105 3.88 -1.44 11.08
CA THR A 105 4.84 -2.29 11.80
C THR A 105 4.72 -3.76 11.40
N ILE A 106 5.79 -4.53 11.63
CA ILE A 106 5.83 -5.97 11.35
C ILE A 106 4.78 -6.72 12.18
N ASP A 107 4.70 -6.43 13.49
CA ASP A 107 3.76 -7.08 14.40
C ASP A 107 2.30 -6.86 13.96
N GLU A 108 1.94 -5.63 13.55
CA GLU A 108 0.60 -5.35 13.03
C GLU A 108 0.27 -6.22 11.81
N GLY A 109 1.22 -6.36 10.88
CA GLY A 109 1.04 -7.20 9.70
C GLY A 109 0.87 -8.67 10.06
N ARG A 110 1.66 -9.19 10.99
CA ARG A 110 1.55 -10.57 11.47
C ARG A 110 0.21 -10.82 12.16
N MET A 111 -0.27 -9.90 12.99
CA MET A 111 -1.61 -9.99 13.61
C MET A 111 -2.74 -10.06 12.57
N ILE A 112 -2.64 -9.29 11.47
CA ILE A 112 -3.63 -9.39 10.36
C ILE A 112 -3.56 -10.78 9.71
N VAL A 113 -2.35 -11.24 9.37
CA VAL A 113 -2.15 -12.56 8.73
C VAL A 113 -2.78 -13.67 9.56
N ASP A 114 -2.48 -13.69 10.85
CA ASP A 114 -2.94 -14.73 11.76
C ASP A 114 -4.48 -14.68 11.94
N THR A 115 -5.04 -13.47 12.05
CA THR A 115 -6.49 -13.28 12.18
C THR A 115 -7.24 -13.70 10.91
N VAL A 116 -6.74 -13.29 9.72
CA VAL A 116 -7.33 -13.68 8.44
C VAL A 116 -7.27 -15.19 8.23
N LYS A 117 -6.15 -15.83 8.57
CA LYS A 117 -6.00 -17.30 8.51
C LYS A 117 -6.96 -18.00 9.49
N LYS A 118 -7.05 -17.51 10.73
CA LYS A 118 -7.94 -18.07 11.78
C LYS A 118 -9.41 -17.99 11.36
N THR A 119 -9.83 -16.86 10.77
CA THR A 119 -11.23 -16.62 10.42
C THR A 119 -11.62 -17.14 9.02
N GLY A 120 -10.66 -17.52 8.17
CA GLY A 120 -10.90 -17.99 6.81
C GLY A 120 -11.50 -16.94 5.88
N ARG A 121 -11.28 -15.63 6.16
CA ARG A 121 -11.79 -14.55 5.33
C ARG A 121 -10.97 -14.40 4.05
N VAL A 122 -11.65 -14.04 2.97
CA VAL A 122 -10.98 -13.66 1.72
C VAL A 122 -10.34 -12.30 1.92
N PHE A 123 -9.06 -12.24 1.60
CA PHE A 123 -8.25 -11.03 1.74
C PHE A 123 -7.68 -10.59 0.39
N HIS A 124 -7.67 -9.29 0.14
CA HIS A 124 -6.99 -8.67 -0.99
C HIS A 124 -6.40 -7.31 -0.60
N ILE A 125 -5.35 -6.88 -1.30
CA ILE A 125 -4.68 -5.59 -1.05
C ILE A 125 -4.59 -4.75 -2.33
N GLY A 126 -4.60 -3.43 -2.19
CA GLY A 126 -4.55 -2.45 -3.28
C GLY A 126 -3.22 -2.39 -4.05
N SER A 127 -2.66 -3.54 -4.45
CA SER A 127 -1.46 -3.65 -5.29
C SER A 127 -1.83 -3.71 -6.77
N GLN A 128 -2.48 -2.66 -7.30
CA GLN A 128 -3.07 -2.61 -8.64
C GLN A 128 -2.06 -2.83 -9.78
N GLN A 129 -0.76 -2.72 -9.53
CA GLN A 129 0.29 -3.03 -10.52
C GLN A 129 0.33 -4.53 -10.90
N ARG A 130 -0.26 -5.41 -10.12
CA ARG A 130 -0.39 -6.84 -10.44
C ARG A 130 -1.56 -7.18 -11.36
N SER A 131 -2.37 -6.21 -11.78
CA SER A 131 -3.59 -6.41 -12.59
C SER A 131 -3.53 -5.66 -13.91
N GLU A 132 -4.24 -6.17 -14.95
CA GLU A 132 -4.17 -5.68 -16.32
C GLU A 132 -5.45 -5.01 -16.84
N GLY A 133 -6.58 -5.20 -16.16
CA GLY A 133 -7.89 -4.69 -16.59
C GLY A 133 -8.02 -3.17 -16.48
N ARG A 134 -9.22 -2.67 -16.71
CA ARG A 134 -9.55 -1.25 -16.55
C ARG A 134 -9.20 -0.78 -15.13
N SER A 135 -8.78 0.45 -15.02
CA SER A 135 -8.32 1.08 -13.75
C SER A 135 -7.06 0.44 -13.17
N THR A 136 -6.21 -0.16 -13.99
CA THR A 136 -4.90 -0.69 -13.63
C THR A 136 -3.80 -0.01 -14.44
N PHE A 137 -2.55 -0.38 -14.16
CA PHE A 137 -1.39 0.25 -14.79
C PHE A 137 -0.84 -0.52 -16.00
N GLY A 138 -1.61 -1.49 -16.52
CA GLY A 138 -1.26 -2.25 -17.71
C GLY A 138 -0.37 -3.47 -17.43
N PRO A 139 -0.07 -4.27 -18.48
CA PRO A 139 0.55 -5.58 -18.34
C PRO A 139 2.06 -5.54 -18.07
N GLN A 140 2.72 -4.38 -18.11
CA GLN A 140 4.17 -4.27 -18.08
C GLN A 140 4.80 -4.85 -16.81
N PHE A 141 4.18 -4.67 -15.65
CA PHE A 141 4.69 -5.18 -14.38
C PHE A 141 4.59 -6.71 -14.32
N ARG A 142 3.44 -7.27 -14.73
CA ARG A 142 3.27 -8.73 -14.84
C ARG A 142 4.27 -9.32 -15.82
N LYS A 143 4.37 -8.76 -17.03
CA LYS A 143 5.33 -9.22 -18.03
C LYS A 143 6.76 -9.19 -17.54
N ALA A 144 7.17 -8.11 -16.85
CA ALA A 144 8.51 -8.03 -16.26
C ALA A 144 8.72 -9.15 -15.23
N ALA A 145 7.76 -9.37 -14.32
CA ALA A 145 7.85 -10.44 -13.33
C ALA A 145 7.90 -11.83 -14.00
N GLU A 146 7.07 -12.08 -15.01
CA GLU A 146 7.08 -13.34 -15.76
C GLU A 146 8.44 -13.59 -16.44
N TYR A 147 8.99 -12.61 -17.16
CA TYR A 147 10.27 -12.75 -17.84
C TYR A 147 11.44 -12.97 -16.87
N VAL A 148 11.39 -12.34 -15.70
CA VAL A 148 12.39 -12.59 -14.64
C VAL A 148 12.26 -14.03 -14.12
N ARG A 149 11.04 -14.47 -13.78
CA ARG A 149 10.76 -15.83 -13.27
C ARG A 149 11.03 -16.91 -14.32
N ASP A 150 10.87 -16.60 -15.60
CA ASP A 150 11.20 -17.46 -16.73
C ASP A 150 12.72 -17.61 -16.97
N GLY A 151 13.54 -16.95 -16.14
CA GLY A 151 15.01 -17.06 -16.19
C GLY A 151 15.66 -16.35 -17.38
N ARG A 152 14.96 -15.45 -18.07
CA ARG A 152 15.49 -14.80 -19.29
C ARG A 152 16.69 -13.91 -19.01
N LEU A 153 16.83 -13.41 -17.79
CA LEU A 153 17.97 -12.62 -17.36
C LEU A 153 19.14 -13.48 -16.84
N GLY A 154 18.98 -14.81 -16.75
CA GLY A 154 19.90 -15.65 -15.98
C GLY A 154 19.78 -15.37 -14.49
N LYS A 155 20.87 -15.52 -13.73
CA LYS A 155 20.89 -15.14 -12.32
C LYS A 155 20.66 -13.64 -12.18
N ILE A 156 19.72 -13.25 -11.32
CA ILE A 156 19.51 -11.85 -10.98
C ILE A 156 20.62 -11.39 -10.04
N LEU A 157 21.34 -10.35 -10.45
CA LEU A 157 22.48 -9.80 -9.71
C LEU A 157 22.03 -8.65 -8.80
N ARG A 158 21.20 -7.74 -9.34
CA ARG A 158 20.64 -6.60 -8.60
C ARG A 158 19.33 -6.14 -9.18
N VAL A 159 18.57 -5.42 -8.37
CA VAL A 159 17.37 -4.71 -8.78
C VAL A 159 17.52 -3.25 -8.38
N GLU A 160 17.12 -2.32 -9.25
CA GLU A 160 17.09 -0.89 -8.98
C GLU A 160 15.67 -0.38 -8.96
N VAL A 161 15.33 0.36 -7.91
CA VAL A 161 14.00 0.92 -7.69
C VAL A 161 14.12 2.43 -7.51
N GLY A 162 13.40 3.20 -8.34
CA GLY A 162 13.29 4.65 -8.22
C GLY A 162 11.96 5.06 -7.60
N LEU A 163 11.99 5.93 -6.61
CA LEU A 163 10.79 6.46 -5.95
C LEU A 163 10.69 7.96 -6.14
N PRO A 164 9.49 8.52 -6.41
CA PRO A 164 9.30 9.97 -6.43
C PRO A 164 9.56 10.59 -5.06
N SER A 165 9.76 11.89 -5.02
CA SER A 165 9.96 12.63 -3.78
C SER A 165 8.63 13.05 -3.16
N ASP A 166 8.60 13.17 -1.83
CA ASP A 166 7.50 13.81 -1.12
C ASP A 166 7.43 15.31 -1.43
N PRO A 167 6.25 15.92 -1.40
CA PRO A 167 6.09 17.35 -1.60
C PRO A 167 6.74 18.15 -0.46
N GLN A 168 7.03 19.42 -0.75
CA GLN A 168 7.50 20.37 0.26
C GLN A 168 6.36 20.73 1.23
N GLU A 169 6.69 20.85 2.52
CA GLU A 169 5.73 21.37 3.50
C GLU A 169 5.37 22.82 3.20
N PRO A 170 4.05 23.18 3.13
CA PRO A 170 3.62 24.55 2.96
C PRO A 170 4.07 25.44 4.15
N LYS A 171 4.86 26.48 3.86
CA LYS A 171 5.51 27.30 4.91
C LYS A 171 4.53 28.05 5.80
N ASP A 172 3.42 28.53 5.24
CA ASP A 172 2.46 29.40 5.93
C ASP A 172 1.22 28.67 6.42
N ALA A 173 1.16 27.34 6.28
CA ALA A 173 0.02 26.56 6.75
C ALA A 173 -0.03 26.53 8.29
N PRO A 174 -1.23 26.70 8.89
CA PRO A 174 -1.40 26.62 10.34
C PRO A 174 -1.03 25.24 10.88
N LEU A 175 -0.29 25.19 12.00
CA LEU A 175 0.06 23.94 12.69
C LEU A 175 -1.03 23.48 13.67
N VAL A 176 -1.85 24.42 14.12
CA VAL A 176 -2.95 24.19 15.06
C VAL A 176 -4.18 24.95 14.55
N GLN A 177 -5.30 24.26 14.47
CA GLN A 177 -6.59 24.81 14.05
C GLN A 177 -7.71 24.23 14.94
N PRO A 178 -8.88 24.89 15.03
CA PRO A 178 -10.05 24.28 15.64
C PRO A 178 -10.46 23.01 14.87
N VAL A 179 -10.84 21.97 15.59
CA VAL A 179 -11.42 20.77 14.96
C VAL A 179 -12.75 21.14 14.32
N PRO A 180 -12.97 20.84 13.03
CA PRO A 180 -14.29 21.05 12.42
C PRO A 180 -15.39 20.27 13.16
N ALA A 181 -16.55 20.88 13.37
CA ALA A 181 -17.66 20.24 14.07
C ALA A 181 -18.18 18.96 13.38
N THR A 182 -17.88 18.80 12.08
CA THR A 182 -18.23 17.65 11.25
C THR A 182 -17.22 16.52 11.31
N PHE A 183 -16.11 16.68 12.05
CA PHE A 183 -14.98 15.76 12.04
C PHE A 183 -14.73 15.12 13.41
N ASN A 184 -14.90 13.80 13.52
CA ASN A 184 -14.53 13.04 14.71
C ASN A 184 -13.01 12.82 14.70
N TYR A 185 -12.27 13.85 15.16
CA TYR A 185 -10.81 13.85 15.12
C TYR A 185 -10.18 12.83 16.06
N ASP A 186 -10.81 12.51 17.20
CA ASP A 186 -10.31 11.46 18.10
C ASP A 186 -10.29 10.08 17.43
N ARG A 187 -11.37 9.74 16.71
CA ARG A 187 -11.42 8.52 15.92
C ARG A 187 -10.43 8.53 14.74
N TRP A 188 -10.24 9.69 14.11
CA TRP A 188 -9.24 9.83 13.06
C TRP A 188 -7.82 9.58 13.57
N LEU A 189 -7.46 10.09 14.75
CA LEU A 189 -6.16 9.81 15.39
C LEU A 189 -5.99 8.32 15.73
N GLY A 190 -7.08 7.62 16.05
CA GLY A 190 -7.05 6.18 16.31
C GLY A 190 -5.98 5.80 17.33
N SER A 191 -5.16 4.82 16.99
CA SER A 191 -4.09 4.29 17.85
C SER A 191 -2.88 5.23 18.04
N THR A 192 -2.81 6.33 17.29
CA THR A 192 -1.67 7.26 17.36
C THR A 192 -1.74 8.19 18.57
N PRO A 193 -0.64 8.80 19.01
CA PRO A 193 -0.65 9.77 20.10
C PRO A 193 -1.58 10.96 19.84
N LEU A 194 -2.16 11.51 20.91
CA LEU A 194 -2.93 12.74 20.81
C LEU A 194 -2.06 13.88 20.26
N ALA A 195 -2.62 14.60 19.31
CA ALA A 195 -1.95 15.73 18.66
C ALA A 195 -2.95 16.83 18.31
N PRO A 196 -2.55 18.11 18.31
CA PRO A 196 -3.43 19.20 17.86
C PRO A 196 -3.88 19.00 16.42
N TYR A 197 -5.14 19.38 16.13
CA TYR A 197 -5.66 19.33 14.79
C TYR A 197 -5.04 20.40 13.89
N SER A 198 -4.77 20.04 12.65
CA SER A 198 -4.60 20.93 11.51
C SER A 198 -4.87 20.17 10.20
N GLU A 199 -5.28 20.89 9.17
CA GLU A 199 -5.38 20.33 7.82
C GLU A 199 -4.03 19.84 7.29
N LEU A 200 -2.95 20.50 7.72
CA LEU A 200 -1.58 20.10 7.38
C LEU A 200 -1.20 18.73 7.96
N ARG A 201 -1.84 18.33 9.06
CA ARG A 201 -1.67 17.01 9.69
C ARG A 201 -2.59 15.97 9.06
N THR A 202 -3.81 16.32 8.80
CA THR A 202 -4.85 15.38 8.38
C THR A 202 -5.01 15.37 6.85
N HIS A 203 -5.99 16.04 6.37
CA HIS A 203 -6.30 16.21 4.95
C HIS A 203 -6.87 17.61 4.71
N PRO A 204 -6.69 18.17 3.51
CA PRO A 204 -7.24 19.47 3.20
C PRO A 204 -8.77 19.43 3.26
N GLN A 205 -9.35 20.41 3.94
CA GLN A 205 -10.78 20.58 3.98
C GLN A 205 -11.30 21.14 2.64
N GLY A 206 -12.51 20.78 2.31
CA GLY A 206 -13.18 21.28 1.12
C GLY A 206 -13.91 22.60 1.38
N LYS A 207 -14.60 23.07 0.35
CA LYS A 207 -15.45 24.27 0.41
C LYS A 207 -16.87 23.90 0.03
N ASP A 208 -17.82 24.67 0.53
CA ASP A 208 -19.25 24.56 0.16
C ASP A 208 -19.81 23.11 0.32
N GLY A 209 -19.37 22.40 1.36
CA GLY A 209 -19.80 21.03 1.65
C GLY A 209 -19.23 19.95 0.73
N GLU A 210 -18.31 20.29 -0.17
CA GLU A 210 -17.58 19.31 -1.00
C GLU A 210 -16.21 18.98 -0.41
N ALA A 211 -15.83 17.70 -0.46
CA ALA A 211 -14.52 17.24 0.03
C ALA A 211 -13.39 17.62 -0.93
N ASN A 212 -12.26 18.03 -0.36
CA ASN A 212 -11.03 18.20 -1.12
C ASN A 212 -10.25 16.86 -1.16
N TYR A 213 -10.10 16.30 -2.36
CA TYR A 213 -9.38 15.04 -2.60
C TYR A 213 -7.89 15.24 -2.96
N GLY A 214 -7.32 16.39 -2.64
CA GLY A 214 -5.88 16.63 -2.75
C GLY A 214 -5.05 15.69 -1.88
N ARG A 215 -3.72 15.70 -2.08
CA ARG A 215 -2.82 14.87 -1.28
C ARG A 215 -2.92 15.27 0.20
N PRO A 216 -3.21 14.34 1.11
CA PRO A 216 -3.32 14.64 2.53
C PRO A 216 -1.94 14.78 3.18
N GLY A 217 -1.85 15.59 4.23
CA GLY A 217 -0.60 15.85 4.94
C GLY A 217 -0.10 14.67 5.77
N TRP A 218 -1.00 13.83 6.27
CA TRP A 218 -0.64 12.66 7.07
C TRP A 218 0.37 11.73 6.37
N MET A 219 0.36 11.68 5.03
CA MET A 219 1.30 10.88 4.23
C MET A 219 2.76 11.33 4.32
N THR A 220 3.04 12.40 5.04
CA THR A 220 4.38 12.98 5.22
C THR A 220 4.77 13.13 6.70
N ILE A 221 4.04 12.44 7.59
CA ILE A 221 4.25 12.47 9.05
C ILE A 221 4.50 11.06 9.56
N GLN A 222 5.64 10.81 10.20
CA GLN A 222 6.09 9.50 10.66
C GLN A 222 5.10 8.79 11.61
N ALA A 223 4.32 9.54 12.37
CA ALA A 223 3.29 8.95 13.24
C ALA A 223 2.17 8.26 12.44
N TYR A 224 2.00 8.58 11.16
CA TYR A 224 0.88 8.15 10.33
C TYR A 224 1.27 7.39 9.06
N ASP A 225 2.50 7.59 8.57
CA ASP A 225 3.02 7.03 7.31
C ASP A 225 4.56 6.95 7.38
N MET A 226 5.15 6.22 6.47
CA MET A 226 6.61 6.10 6.30
C MET A 226 7.13 6.91 5.11
N GLY A 227 6.32 7.76 4.48
CA GLY A 227 6.69 8.54 3.29
C GLY A 227 6.75 7.70 2.02
N MET A 228 7.58 8.11 1.05
CA MET A 228 7.61 7.47 -0.26
C MET A 228 8.05 6.01 -0.24
N ILE A 229 8.82 5.56 0.76
CA ILE A 229 9.17 4.14 0.89
C ILE A 229 7.92 3.26 1.12
N ALA A 230 6.88 3.76 1.78
CA ALA A 230 5.59 3.09 1.93
C ALA A 230 4.60 3.44 0.82
N ASN A 231 4.56 4.70 0.38
CA ASN A 231 3.60 5.16 -0.61
C ASN A 231 3.83 4.55 -2.00
N TRP A 232 5.05 4.66 -2.53
CA TRP A 232 5.44 4.10 -3.82
C TRP A 232 6.26 2.82 -3.68
N GLY A 233 7.08 2.74 -2.64
CA GLY A 233 7.87 1.54 -2.35
C GLY A 233 6.98 0.31 -2.18
N ALA A 234 5.83 0.40 -1.51
CA ALA A 234 4.88 -0.70 -1.39
C ALA A 234 4.41 -1.25 -2.75
N HIS A 235 4.32 -0.41 -3.79
CA HIS A 235 4.01 -0.87 -5.13
C HIS A 235 5.21 -1.53 -5.83
N HIS A 236 6.38 -0.91 -5.74
CA HIS A 236 7.56 -1.37 -6.47
C HIS A 236 8.25 -2.56 -5.80
N LEU A 237 8.37 -2.57 -4.47
CA LEU A 237 8.90 -3.70 -3.73
C LEU A 237 7.97 -4.92 -3.79
N ASP A 238 6.67 -4.71 -3.92
CA ASP A 238 5.72 -5.79 -4.21
C ASP A 238 6.02 -6.47 -5.56
N ILE A 239 6.32 -5.70 -6.61
CA ILE A 239 6.75 -6.25 -7.91
C ILE A 239 8.09 -6.97 -7.81
N VAL A 240 9.03 -6.43 -7.00
CA VAL A 240 10.32 -7.07 -6.75
C VAL A 240 10.14 -8.42 -6.06
N GLN A 241 9.38 -8.47 -4.95
CA GLN A 241 9.08 -9.72 -4.22
C GLN A 241 8.44 -10.76 -5.14
N TRP A 242 7.47 -10.32 -5.96
CA TRP A 242 6.79 -11.18 -6.92
C TRP A 242 7.72 -11.72 -8.00
N ALA A 243 8.53 -10.86 -8.62
CA ALA A 243 9.45 -11.26 -9.68
C ALA A 243 10.59 -12.17 -9.19
N LEU A 244 11.07 -11.96 -7.97
CA LEU A 244 12.13 -12.77 -7.35
C LEU A 244 11.61 -14.07 -6.70
N ASP A 245 10.30 -14.33 -6.72
CA ASP A 245 9.65 -15.45 -6.02
C ASP A 245 9.89 -15.45 -4.49
N MET A 246 9.87 -14.25 -3.90
CA MET A 246 10.16 -14.02 -2.48
C MET A 246 8.91 -13.66 -1.66
N GLU A 247 7.72 -14.01 -2.17
CA GLU A 247 6.44 -13.67 -1.54
C GLU A 247 6.19 -14.35 -0.18
N GLY A 248 6.90 -15.41 0.13
CA GLY A 248 6.88 -16.09 1.44
C GLY A 248 8.10 -15.78 2.31
N SER A 249 8.97 -14.84 1.89
CA SER A 249 10.23 -14.53 2.56
C SER A 249 10.51 -13.02 2.50
N GLY A 250 11.79 -12.64 2.57
CA GLY A 250 12.22 -11.24 2.50
C GLY A 250 13.75 -11.11 2.45
N PRO A 251 14.26 -9.88 2.54
CA PRO A 251 15.69 -9.63 2.64
C PRO A 251 16.24 -10.19 3.95
N ILE A 252 17.53 -10.52 3.96
CA ILE A 252 18.28 -11.00 5.15
C ILE A 252 19.23 -9.95 5.72
N ALA A 253 19.55 -8.92 4.95
CA ALA A 253 20.34 -7.78 5.41
C ALA A 253 19.80 -6.49 4.79
N ILE A 254 19.82 -5.42 5.56
CA ILE A 254 19.35 -4.11 5.16
C ILE A 254 20.38 -3.06 5.54
N GLU A 255 20.72 -2.20 4.60
CA GLU A 255 21.52 -1.00 4.84
C GLU A 255 20.83 0.20 4.20
N GLY A 256 20.69 1.30 4.94
CA GLY A 256 19.97 2.44 4.44
C GLY A 256 20.43 3.74 5.03
N ARG A 257 20.38 4.79 4.20
CA ARG A 257 20.55 6.19 4.59
C ARG A 257 19.40 7.01 4.03
N ALA A 258 18.97 7.97 4.80
CA ALA A 258 18.01 8.97 4.33
C ALA A 258 18.31 10.33 4.94
N GLU A 259 17.93 11.38 4.23
CA GLU A 259 17.84 12.71 4.82
C GLU A 259 16.50 12.83 5.52
N PHE A 260 16.51 13.28 6.78
CA PHE A 260 15.29 13.66 7.51
C PHE A 260 15.28 15.19 7.63
N PRO A 261 14.64 15.91 6.69
CA PRO A 261 14.66 17.37 6.69
C PRO A 261 13.99 17.92 7.94
N LYS A 262 14.61 18.92 8.56
CA LYS A 262 13.99 19.68 9.65
C LYS A 262 12.84 20.50 9.08
N ARG A 263 11.61 20.09 9.38
CA ARG A 263 10.36 20.73 9.00
C ARG A 263 9.55 21.08 10.24
N ARG A 264 8.45 21.80 10.09
CA ARG A 264 7.60 22.18 11.22
C ARG A 264 6.75 21.01 11.71
N LEU A 265 6.19 20.21 10.78
CA LEU A 265 5.28 19.11 11.06
C LEU A 265 5.60 17.86 10.25
N TRP A 266 5.96 18.02 8.97
CA TRP A 266 6.24 16.89 8.08
C TRP A 266 7.67 16.40 8.32
N ASP A 267 7.80 15.16 8.75
CA ASP A 267 9.05 14.62 9.30
C ASP A 267 9.49 13.28 8.69
N VAL A 268 8.77 12.78 7.65
CA VAL A 268 9.24 11.61 6.88
C VAL A 268 10.54 11.91 6.13
N HIS A 269 11.20 10.86 5.68
CA HIS A 269 12.43 10.96 4.92
C HIS A 269 12.30 11.84 3.66
N GLY A 270 13.43 12.44 3.25
CA GLY A 270 13.62 13.07 1.95
C GLY A 270 14.33 12.11 0.99
N LYS A 271 15.55 12.51 0.55
CA LYS A 271 16.41 11.64 -0.27
C LYS A 271 16.77 10.38 0.51
N LEU A 272 16.79 9.26 -0.20
CA LEU A 272 17.11 7.95 0.37
C LEU A 272 18.03 7.15 -0.56
N ASP A 273 18.79 6.25 0.04
CA ASP A 273 19.57 5.21 -0.62
C ASP A 273 19.59 3.99 0.30
N VAL A 274 18.83 2.94 -0.07
CA VAL A 274 18.65 1.74 0.74
C VAL A 274 18.97 0.52 -0.09
N SER A 275 19.69 -0.43 0.50
CA SER A 275 19.98 -1.73 -0.08
C SER A 275 19.35 -2.85 0.76
N LEU A 276 18.60 -3.71 0.11
CA LEU A 276 17.98 -4.90 0.67
C LEU A 276 18.67 -6.12 0.04
N THR A 277 19.37 -6.91 0.82
CA THR A 277 20.08 -8.12 0.34
C THR A 277 19.25 -9.35 0.63
N TYR A 278 18.97 -10.15 -0.39
CA TYR A 278 18.22 -11.41 -0.28
C TYR A 278 19.16 -12.62 -0.14
N ALA A 279 18.64 -13.73 0.38
CA ALA A 279 19.41 -14.93 0.65
C ALA A 279 20.09 -15.55 -0.61
N ASN A 280 19.51 -15.33 -1.80
CA ASN A 280 20.08 -15.76 -3.08
C ASN A 280 21.22 -14.85 -3.59
N GLY A 281 21.59 -13.83 -2.83
CA GLY A 281 22.62 -12.84 -3.16
C GLY A 281 22.15 -11.67 -4.02
N THR A 282 20.86 -11.61 -4.39
CA THR A 282 20.29 -10.45 -5.09
C THR A 282 20.25 -9.23 -4.17
N VAL A 283 20.77 -8.10 -4.65
CA VAL A 283 20.69 -6.80 -3.95
C VAL A 283 19.64 -5.92 -4.62
N VAL A 284 18.68 -5.45 -3.85
CA VAL A 284 17.65 -4.48 -4.29
C VAL A 284 18.03 -3.11 -3.74
N ARG A 285 18.39 -2.18 -4.63
CA ARG A 285 18.70 -0.79 -4.26
C ARG A 285 17.51 0.11 -4.54
N VAL A 286 17.09 0.84 -3.53
CA VAL A 286 15.97 1.79 -3.59
C VAL A 286 16.50 3.22 -3.44
N THR A 287 16.21 4.09 -4.39
CA THR A 287 16.68 5.49 -4.42
C THR A 287 15.58 6.45 -4.85
N GLY A 288 15.85 7.75 -4.77
CA GLY A 288 14.98 8.78 -5.36
C GLY A 288 15.09 8.87 -6.88
N THR A 289 14.13 9.57 -7.49
CA THR A 289 14.12 9.83 -8.96
C THR A 289 15.21 10.81 -9.42
N ASP A 290 16.00 11.34 -8.54
CA ASP A 290 17.25 12.03 -8.85
C ASP A 290 18.42 11.07 -9.16
N VAL A 291 18.28 9.79 -8.77
CA VAL A 291 19.29 8.75 -9.02
C VAL A 291 18.81 7.72 -10.04
N PHE A 292 17.57 7.28 -9.97
CA PHE A 292 16.99 6.27 -10.87
C PHE A 292 15.54 6.61 -11.23
N PRO A 293 15.06 6.37 -12.50
CA PRO A 293 13.69 6.66 -12.90
C PRO A 293 12.65 5.96 -12.04
N ASN A 294 11.46 6.56 -11.87
CA ASN A 294 10.36 5.95 -11.15
C ASN A 294 9.94 4.63 -11.79
N GLY A 295 10.27 3.52 -11.16
CA GLY A 295 10.05 2.18 -11.70
C GLY A 295 10.98 1.14 -11.07
N VAL A 296 11.05 -0.01 -11.72
CA VAL A 296 11.85 -1.17 -11.27
C VAL A 296 12.69 -1.68 -12.44
N ARG A 297 13.99 -1.84 -12.25
CA ARG A 297 14.90 -2.46 -13.21
C ARG A 297 15.56 -3.72 -12.61
N PHE A 298 15.29 -4.86 -13.21
CA PHE A 298 15.94 -6.15 -12.89
C PHE A 298 17.18 -6.30 -13.76
N ILE A 299 18.33 -6.58 -13.18
CA ILE A 299 19.61 -6.72 -13.85
C ILE A 299 20.16 -8.11 -13.52
N GLY A 300 20.36 -8.91 -14.56
CA GLY A 300 20.93 -10.24 -14.49
C GLY A 300 22.14 -10.43 -15.41
N GLU A 301 22.61 -11.65 -15.51
CA GLU A 301 23.80 -12.01 -16.31
C GLU A 301 23.64 -11.73 -17.81
N LYS A 302 22.40 -11.82 -18.33
CA LYS A 302 22.09 -11.69 -19.77
C LYS A 302 21.58 -10.30 -20.17
N GLY A 303 21.48 -9.35 -19.23
CA GLY A 303 20.98 -8.01 -19.49
C GLY A 303 20.05 -7.49 -18.42
N TRP A 304 19.13 -6.60 -18.80
CA TRP A 304 18.19 -6.00 -17.86
C TRP A 304 16.79 -5.84 -18.47
N ILE A 305 15.77 -5.79 -17.58
CA ILE A 305 14.38 -5.47 -17.89
C ILE A 305 13.93 -4.36 -16.93
N PHE A 306 13.32 -3.31 -17.48
CA PHE A 306 12.74 -2.19 -16.74
C PHE A 306 11.22 -2.18 -16.90
N CYS A 307 10.49 -1.84 -15.81
CA CYS A 307 9.05 -1.59 -15.86
C CYS A 307 8.65 -0.39 -15.00
N SER A 308 7.65 0.36 -15.49
CA SER A 308 7.07 1.54 -14.81
C SER A 308 5.61 1.72 -15.21
N ARG A 309 4.88 2.61 -14.52
CA ARG A 309 3.48 2.93 -14.87
C ARG A 309 3.37 3.67 -16.20
N ASN A 310 4.29 4.57 -16.46
CA ASN A 310 4.31 5.46 -17.61
C ASN A 310 5.70 5.52 -18.22
N SER A 311 5.85 6.32 -19.27
CA SER A 311 7.17 6.66 -19.81
C SER A 311 7.88 7.62 -18.85
N GLU A 312 9.04 7.21 -18.36
CA GLU A 312 9.83 7.98 -17.40
C GLU A 312 10.95 8.76 -18.10
N LYS A 313 11.34 9.91 -17.57
CA LYS A 313 12.48 10.68 -18.05
C LYS A 313 13.78 9.92 -17.77
N ALA A 314 14.65 9.85 -18.75
CA ALA A 314 16.00 9.30 -18.54
C ALA A 314 16.82 10.25 -17.64
N ILE A 315 17.73 9.65 -16.87
CA ILE A 315 18.66 10.35 -15.98
C ILE A 315 20.03 10.32 -16.62
N GLU A 316 20.81 11.37 -16.41
CA GLU A 316 22.19 11.43 -16.89
C GLU A 316 23.00 10.23 -16.39
N GLY A 317 23.75 9.59 -17.29
CA GLY A 317 24.49 8.36 -16.99
C GLY A 317 23.65 7.07 -16.98
N ILE A 318 22.30 7.17 -17.06
CA ILE A 318 21.39 6.01 -17.12
C ILE A 318 20.42 6.21 -18.30
N PRO A 319 20.89 6.09 -19.55
CA PRO A 319 20.05 6.28 -20.73
C PRO A 319 19.08 5.09 -20.89
N SER A 320 17.91 5.35 -21.48
CA SER A 320 17.02 4.29 -21.96
C SER A 320 17.64 3.59 -23.19
N ALA A 321 17.36 2.30 -23.36
CA ALA A 321 17.90 1.52 -24.48
C ALA A 321 17.18 1.81 -25.82
N GLY A 322 15.98 2.32 -25.80
CA GLY A 322 15.21 2.48 -27.04
C GLY A 322 14.06 3.48 -26.93
N GLY A 323 14.01 4.25 -25.88
CA GLY A 323 13.01 5.29 -25.70
C GLY A 323 13.27 6.50 -26.59
N LYS A 324 12.23 7.06 -27.23
CA LYS A 324 12.32 8.29 -27.98
C LYS A 324 12.50 9.49 -27.04
N HIS A 325 13.26 10.49 -27.47
CA HIS A 325 13.45 11.74 -26.72
C HIS A 325 14.00 11.57 -25.29
N GLY A 326 14.88 10.60 -25.06
CA GLY A 326 15.50 10.39 -23.75
C GLY A 326 14.51 9.93 -22.67
N ARG A 327 13.48 9.17 -23.03
CA ARG A 327 12.49 8.62 -22.09
C ARG A 327 12.52 7.09 -22.10
N TRP A 328 12.37 6.50 -20.92
CA TRP A 328 12.13 5.08 -20.74
C TRP A 328 10.69 4.73 -21.18
N ARG A 329 10.52 3.58 -21.84
CA ARG A 329 9.18 3.02 -22.08
C ARG A 329 8.65 2.34 -20.81
N PRO A 330 7.32 2.16 -20.69
CA PRO A 330 6.74 1.45 -19.54
C PRO A 330 7.23 0.00 -19.36
N LEU A 331 7.64 -0.65 -20.45
CA LEU A 331 8.38 -1.93 -20.46
C LEU A 331 9.52 -1.80 -21.46
N GLU A 332 10.74 -2.03 -21.01
CA GLU A 332 11.95 -1.90 -21.81
C GLU A 332 13.01 -2.90 -21.33
N ALA A 333 13.92 -3.30 -22.23
CA ALA A 333 15.00 -4.22 -21.92
C ALA A 333 16.28 -3.80 -22.67
N SER A 334 17.42 -4.28 -22.19
CA SER A 334 18.73 -4.09 -22.85
C SER A 334 18.76 -4.73 -24.25
N ASP A 335 18.04 -5.83 -24.41
CA ASP A 335 17.76 -6.50 -25.68
C ASP A 335 16.28 -6.83 -25.77
N SER A 336 15.64 -6.50 -26.87
CA SER A 336 14.22 -6.76 -27.11
C SER A 336 13.87 -8.25 -27.06
N ALA A 337 14.81 -9.15 -27.35
CA ALA A 337 14.63 -10.59 -27.25
C ALA A 337 14.28 -11.05 -25.81
N LEU A 338 14.73 -10.31 -24.78
CA LEU A 338 14.41 -10.61 -23.38
C LEU A 338 12.94 -10.41 -23.01
N ILE A 339 12.22 -9.62 -23.78
CA ILE A 339 10.81 -9.25 -23.50
C ILE A 339 9.85 -9.62 -24.64
N THR A 340 10.23 -10.58 -25.49
CA THR A 340 9.41 -11.10 -26.59
C THR A 340 9.15 -12.60 -26.44
N GLY A 341 8.12 -13.09 -27.11
CA GLY A 341 7.71 -14.51 -27.08
C GLY A 341 6.94 -14.91 -25.84
N GLU A 342 6.49 -16.17 -25.84
CA GLU A 342 5.73 -16.78 -24.75
C GLU A 342 6.64 -17.10 -23.55
N VAL A 343 6.07 -17.13 -22.36
CA VAL A 343 6.74 -17.55 -21.11
C VAL A 343 6.35 -18.97 -20.77
N ALA A 344 7.33 -19.77 -20.31
CA ALA A 344 7.08 -21.16 -19.95
C ALA A 344 6.24 -21.28 -18.65
N HIS A 345 6.43 -20.35 -17.73
CA HIS A 345 5.77 -20.35 -16.41
C HIS A 345 5.05 -19.02 -16.17
N PRO A 346 3.87 -18.81 -16.81
CA PRO A 346 3.12 -17.58 -16.58
C PRO A 346 2.71 -17.49 -15.11
N VAL A 347 2.91 -16.31 -14.49
CA VAL A 347 2.30 -16.02 -13.20
C VAL A 347 0.79 -15.92 -13.37
N VAL A 348 0.05 -16.05 -12.28
CA VAL A 348 -1.42 -15.98 -12.33
C VAL A 348 -1.87 -14.74 -13.10
N ARG A 349 -2.35 -14.96 -14.32
CA ARG A 349 -2.83 -13.89 -15.19
C ARG A 349 -4.13 -13.36 -14.63
N ASN A 350 -4.14 -12.08 -14.34
CA ASN A 350 -5.37 -11.37 -14.04
C ASN A 350 -5.67 -10.33 -15.13
N PRO A 351 -6.37 -10.73 -16.21
CA PRO A 351 -6.80 -9.81 -17.25
C PRO A 351 -7.96 -8.91 -16.81
N LEU A 352 -8.53 -9.20 -15.65
CA LEU A 352 -9.65 -8.48 -15.07
C LEU A 352 -9.18 -7.27 -14.26
N SER A 353 -10.10 -6.42 -13.86
CA SER A 353 -9.80 -5.33 -12.94
C SER A 353 -9.33 -5.89 -11.59
N HIS A 354 -8.53 -5.10 -10.89
CA HIS A 354 -8.00 -5.50 -9.58
C HIS A 354 -9.11 -5.85 -8.58
N HIS A 355 -10.21 -5.11 -8.60
CA HIS A 355 -11.39 -5.35 -7.77
C HIS A 355 -12.13 -6.64 -8.16
N ARG A 356 -12.20 -6.95 -9.45
CA ARG A 356 -12.89 -8.17 -9.94
C ARG A 356 -12.27 -9.44 -9.38
N VAL A 357 -10.94 -9.52 -9.26
CA VAL A 357 -10.25 -10.67 -8.66
C VAL A 357 -10.70 -10.89 -7.22
N TRP A 358 -10.79 -9.84 -6.43
CA TRP A 358 -11.29 -9.93 -5.06
C TRP A 358 -12.74 -10.44 -5.01
N LEU A 359 -13.61 -9.85 -5.83
CA LEU A 359 -15.02 -10.24 -5.90
C LEU A 359 -15.23 -11.70 -6.34
N ASP A 360 -14.47 -12.15 -7.33
CA ASP A 360 -14.51 -13.54 -7.78
C ASP A 360 -13.96 -14.50 -6.70
N SER A 361 -12.94 -14.06 -5.96
CA SER A 361 -12.40 -14.83 -4.83
C SER A 361 -13.41 -14.95 -3.69
N ILE A 362 -14.18 -13.91 -3.39
CA ILE A 362 -15.29 -13.98 -2.41
C ILE A 362 -16.30 -15.04 -2.81
N LYS A 363 -16.75 -15.02 -4.08
CA LYS A 363 -17.73 -15.99 -4.60
C LYS A 363 -17.21 -17.42 -4.62
N SER A 364 -15.96 -17.61 -4.99
CA SER A 364 -15.35 -18.94 -5.15
C SER A 364 -14.72 -19.48 -3.86
N ARG A 365 -14.53 -18.65 -2.85
CA ARG A 365 -13.76 -18.93 -1.62
C ARG A 365 -12.31 -19.35 -1.88
N ARG A 366 -11.77 -19.04 -3.06
CA ARG A 366 -10.37 -19.29 -3.38
C ARG A 366 -9.51 -18.09 -2.99
N PRO A 367 -8.23 -18.29 -2.65
CA PRO A 367 -7.31 -17.18 -2.41
C PRO A 367 -7.25 -16.22 -3.60
N THR A 368 -7.01 -14.95 -3.32
CA THR A 368 -6.70 -13.96 -4.35
C THR A 368 -5.29 -14.17 -4.93
N ASN A 369 -4.96 -13.45 -5.99
CA ASN A 369 -3.58 -13.46 -6.53
C ASN A 369 -2.56 -12.72 -5.64
N ILE A 370 -2.99 -12.14 -4.54
CA ILE A 370 -2.14 -11.52 -3.52
C ILE A 370 -2.66 -11.95 -2.14
N PRO A 371 -2.28 -13.15 -1.68
CA PRO A 371 -2.65 -13.62 -0.35
C PRO A 371 -2.12 -12.68 0.75
N VAL A 372 -2.75 -12.73 1.92
CA VAL A 372 -2.39 -11.86 3.05
C VAL A 372 -0.92 -11.97 3.45
N GLU A 373 -0.32 -13.16 3.34
CA GLU A 373 1.12 -13.35 3.61
C GLU A 373 1.99 -12.57 2.62
N SER A 374 1.69 -12.65 1.31
CA SER A 374 2.43 -11.88 0.28
C SER A 374 2.32 -10.38 0.52
N ALA A 375 1.12 -9.89 0.90
CA ALA A 375 0.89 -8.48 1.23
C ALA A 375 1.73 -8.04 2.44
N HIS A 376 1.79 -8.89 3.47
CA HIS A 376 2.62 -8.67 4.66
C HIS A 376 4.10 -8.62 4.29
N ARG A 377 4.62 -9.58 3.52
CA ARG A 377 6.05 -9.64 3.13
C ARG A 377 6.47 -8.45 2.27
N SER A 378 5.63 -8.02 1.33
CA SER A 378 5.89 -6.83 0.53
C SER A 378 5.94 -5.56 1.37
N THR A 379 5.02 -5.41 2.33
CA THR A 379 5.00 -4.29 3.28
C THR A 379 6.20 -4.37 4.24
N SER A 380 6.58 -5.58 4.70
CA SER A 380 7.74 -5.79 5.56
C SER A 380 9.03 -5.28 4.91
N ALA A 381 9.23 -5.46 3.61
CA ALA A 381 10.39 -4.91 2.92
C ALA A 381 10.47 -3.38 3.01
N CYS A 382 9.32 -2.68 2.96
CA CYS A 382 9.24 -1.23 3.17
C CYS A 382 9.57 -0.85 4.61
N ILE A 383 9.02 -1.56 5.59
CA ILE A 383 9.23 -1.30 7.03
C ILE A 383 10.71 -1.51 7.39
N LEU A 384 11.32 -2.60 6.90
CA LEU A 384 12.74 -2.89 7.14
C LEU A 384 13.65 -1.80 6.56
N ALA A 385 13.35 -1.35 5.33
CA ALA A 385 14.05 -0.23 4.71
C ALA A 385 13.91 1.05 5.54
N TYR A 386 12.69 1.36 6.00
CA TYR A 386 12.42 2.52 6.85
C TYR A 386 13.14 2.44 8.20
N THR A 387 13.15 1.27 8.82
CA THR A 387 13.87 1.02 10.08
C THR A 387 15.38 1.26 9.91
N ALA A 388 16.00 0.74 8.85
CA ALA A 388 17.42 0.95 8.58
C ALA A 388 17.76 2.43 8.34
N MET A 389 16.90 3.17 7.65
CA MET A 389 17.06 4.63 7.45
C MET A 389 17.00 5.39 8.77
N ASN A 390 16.07 5.06 9.66
CA ASN A 390 15.91 5.73 10.95
C ASN A 390 17.06 5.42 11.92
N LEU A 391 17.54 4.18 11.94
CA LEU A 391 18.65 3.77 12.81
C LEU A 391 20.03 4.17 12.24
N GLY A 392 20.10 4.44 10.93
CA GLY A 392 21.32 4.92 10.25
C GLY A 392 22.48 3.91 10.25
N ARG A 393 22.20 2.62 10.34
CA ARG A 393 23.19 1.55 10.39
C ARG A 393 22.70 0.27 9.70
N PRO A 394 23.61 -0.63 9.27
CA PRO A 394 23.25 -1.94 8.75
C PRO A 394 22.52 -2.81 9.78
N LEU A 395 21.54 -3.58 9.29
CA LEU A 395 20.71 -4.47 10.08
C LEU A 395 20.74 -5.88 9.46
N LYS A 396 20.69 -6.92 10.30
CA LYS A 396 20.50 -8.30 9.89
C LYS A 396 19.10 -8.75 10.27
N TRP A 397 18.42 -9.41 9.35
CA TRP A 397 17.04 -9.82 9.49
C TRP A 397 16.88 -11.32 9.28
N ASP A 398 16.10 -11.96 10.14
CA ASP A 398 15.62 -13.33 9.95
C ASP A 398 14.18 -13.29 9.43
N PRO A 399 13.96 -13.52 8.13
CA PRO A 399 12.62 -13.48 7.56
C PRO A 399 11.72 -14.63 8.00
N ALA A 400 12.27 -15.74 8.53
CA ALA A 400 11.49 -16.86 9.00
C ALA A 400 10.88 -16.58 10.38
N ASN A 401 11.66 -15.97 11.28
CA ASN A 401 11.24 -15.63 12.64
C ASN A 401 10.76 -14.17 12.77
N GLU A 402 10.87 -13.38 11.71
CA GLU A 402 10.52 -11.96 11.66
C GLU A 402 11.16 -11.14 12.78
N ARG A 403 12.46 -11.26 12.93
CA ARG A 403 13.25 -10.57 13.96
C ARG A 403 14.58 -10.08 13.41
N PHE A 404 15.05 -8.97 13.95
CA PHE A 404 16.43 -8.55 13.77
C PHE A 404 17.36 -9.45 14.61
N ILE A 405 18.45 -9.90 13.98
CA ILE A 405 19.40 -10.83 14.60
C ILE A 405 20.34 -10.03 15.51
N ASP A 406 20.38 -10.41 16.79
CA ASP A 406 21.23 -9.82 17.84
C ASP A 406 21.12 -8.30 17.96
N ASP A 407 19.90 -7.75 17.80
CA ASP A 407 19.65 -6.33 17.76
C ASP A 407 18.35 -5.93 18.49
N ASP A 408 18.42 -5.74 19.80
CA ASP A 408 17.27 -5.39 20.62
C ASP A 408 16.70 -4.00 20.31
N GLU A 409 17.55 -3.03 19.88
CA GLU A 409 17.09 -1.70 19.49
C GLU A 409 16.21 -1.78 18.25
N ALA A 410 16.67 -2.49 17.21
CA ALA A 410 15.87 -2.70 16.02
C ALA A 410 14.62 -3.54 16.31
N ASN A 411 14.71 -4.56 17.17
CA ASN A 411 13.54 -5.38 17.54
C ASN A 411 12.45 -4.58 18.29
N ARG A 412 12.78 -3.49 18.97
CA ARG A 412 11.75 -2.59 19.55
C ARG A 412 10.93 -1.86 18.50
N THR A 413 11.41 -1.72 17.26
CA THR A 413 10.67 -1.09 16.16
C THR A 413 9.65 -2.02 15.49
N LEU A 414 9.67 -3.32 15.80
CA LEU A 414 8.71 -4.29 15.25
C LEU A 414 7.27 -3.98 15.67
N SER A 415 7.09 -3.20 16.71
CA SER A 415 5.80 -2.75 17.21
C SER A 415 5.84 -1.28 17.60
N ARG A 416 4.66 -0.71 17.83
CA ARG A 416 4.50 0.67 18.31
C ARG A 416 3.52 0.73 19.48
N PRO A 417 3.61 1.75 20.36
CA PRO A 417 2.57 2.01 21.35
C PRO A 417 1.22 2.27 20.68
N GLU A 418 0.15 1.81 21.31
CA GLU A 418 -1.22 2.05 20.87
C GLU A 418 -1.98 2.86 21.92
N ARG A 419 -2.68 3.89 21.49
CA ARG A 419 -3.59 4.67 22.34
C ARG A 419 -4.92 3.92 22.49
N ALA A 420 -5.20 3.45 23.70
CA ALA A 420 -6.48 2.80 23.98
C ALA A 420 -7.68 3.77 23.75
N PRO A 421 -8.84 3.28 23.27
CA PRO A 421 -9.15 1.87 23.02
C PRO A 421 -8.72 1.37 21.64
N TYR A 422 -8.04 2.17 20.84
CA TYR A 422 -7.70 1.93 19.45
C TYR A 422 -6.48 1.03 19.30
N GLY A 423 -6.29 0.47 18.08
CA GLY A 423 -5.12 -0.29 17.67
C GLY A 423 -5.35 -1.80 17.59
N ALA A 424 -4.44 -2.46 16.89
CA ALA A 424 -4.53 -3.88 16.54
C ALA A 424 -4.59 -4.80 17.78
N ARG A 425 -3.72 -4.57 18.77
CA ARG A 425 -3.70 -5.37 20.01
C ARG A 425 -4.94 -5.12 20.86
N ASN A 426 -5.42 -3.88 20.90
CA ASN A 426 -6.63 -3.54 21.62
C ASN A 426 -7.87 -4.16 20.93
N ALA A 427 -7.91 -4.25 19.60
CA ALA A 427 -8.95 -4.94 18.85
C ALA A 427 -9.01 -6.44 19.22
N LEU A 428 -7.87 -7.12 19.25
CA LEU A 428 -7.78 -8.52 19.67
C LEU A 428 -8.24 -8.73 21.11
N ARG A 429 -7.79 -7.90 22.06
CA ARG A 429 -8.22 -7.95 23.47
C ARG A 429 -9.74 -7.76 23.62
N ARG A 430 -10.33 -6.83 22.84
CA ARG A 430 -11.81 -6.63 22.85
C ARG A 430 -12.57 -7.86 22.34
N ALA A 431 -12.01 -8.58 21.38
CA ALA A 431 -12.61 -9.81 20.87
C ALA A 431 -12.53 -10.93 21.91
N GLU A 432 -11.37 -11.16 22.51
CA GLU A 432 -11.16 -12.15 23.57
C GLU A 432 -12.10 -11.91 24.77
N ALA A 433 -12.29 -10.64 25.17
CA ALA A 433 -13.20 -10.28 26.26
C ALA A 433 -14.69 -10.52 25.96
N LYS A 434 -15.07 -10.74 24.69
CA LYS A 434 -16.46 -11.07 24.31
C LYS A 434 -16.70 -12.58 24.19
N GLU A 435 -15.64 -13.36 24.05
CA GLU A 435 -15.71 -14.83 23.94
C GLU A 435 -15.65 -15.52 25.33
N GLY A 436 -15.12 -14.85 26.39
CA GLY A 436 -15.05 -15.32 27.78
C GLY A 436 -16.18 -14.78 28.63
#